data_f50047ef904c48bb8186c81ab8ec9e3d
#
_entry.id   f50047ef904c48bb8186c81ab8ec9e3d
#
_cell.length_a   1.000
_cell.length_b   1.000
_cell.length_c   1.000
_cell.angle_alpha   90.00
_cell.angle_beta   90.00
_cell.angle_gamma   90.00
#
_symmetry.space_group_name_H-M   'P 1'
#
loop_
_entity.id
_entity.type
_entity.pdbx_description
1 polymer ?
#
loop_
_entity_poly.entity_id
_entity_poly.type
_entity_poly.pdbx_seq_one_letter_code
_entity_poly.pdbx_strand_id
1 'polypeptide(L)'
;MSENFAAFAYLVSGVLFIMALRGLSHPTTSRQGNLYGMIGMGIAILTTLLLARPSFGSLVLIVLGIALGGGAGAFIARRIAMTSMPQLVAGFHSLVGLAAVLVAAAALYAPHAFGIGEPGQIHGQALVEMSLGVAIGAITFTGSIIAFLKLDGRMSGKPIMLPMRHAVNAALLIGVVVLIGILVGTESHFIFWLIVVLSLLLGVLLIIPIGGADMPVVVSMLNSYSGWAAAGIGFTLGNLALIITGALVGSSGAILSYIMCKGMNRSFISVILGGFGGEQAAGQADDIDRTVKQGSAEDAAYLMANASKVIIVPGYGMAVAQAQHALRELADKLKANDVEVKYAIHPVAGRMPGHMNVLLAEANVPYDEVFELEDINSEFAQADVAYVIGANDVTNPAARDDPSSPIYGMPILDVDKAKTCLFVKRSLGSGYAGIDNTLFYKDGTMMLLGDAKKMTDDIVKAMDH
;
A
#
# COMPACT_ATOMS: atom_id res chain seq x y z
N MET A 1 31.93 23.21 -6.37
CA MET A 1 30.88 23.26 -7.44
C MET A 1 30.20 24.61 -7.33
N SER A 2 29.86 25.28 -8.42
CA SER A 2 29.09 26.55 -8.35
C SER A 2 27.63 26.22 -7.96
N GLU A 3 26.96 27.12 -7.22
CA GLU A 3 25.55 26.98 -6.81
C GLU A 3 24.62 26.79 -8.01
N ASN A 4 24.84 27.54 -9.09
CA ASN A 4 24.09 27.41 -10.32
C ASN A 4 24.18 26.02 -10.96
N PHE A 5 25.37 25.40 -10.93
CA PHE A 5 25.56 24.06 -11.46
C PHE A 5 24.87 23.00 -10.55
N ALA A 6 24.93 23.20 -9.23
CA ALA A 6 24.19 22.34 -8.30
C ALA A 6 22.67 22.43 -8.52
N ALA A 7 22.14 23.65 -8.67
CA ALA A 7 20.72 23.85 -8.96
C ALA A 7 20.29 23.17 -10.27
N PHE A 8 21.14 23.29 -11.33
CA PHE A 8 20.88 22.61 -12.60
C PHE A 8 20.91 21.08 -12.46
N ALA A 9 21.89 20.53 -11.72
CA ALA A 9 21.96 19.08 -11.47
C ALA A 9 20.75 18.57 -10.69
N TYR A 10 20.27 19.31 -9.67
CA TYR A 10 19.05 18.98 -8.95
C TYR A 10 17.79 19.09 -9.83
N LEU A 11 17.75 20.08 -10.74
CA LEU A 11 16.66 20.16 -11.71
C LEU A 11 16.62 18.93 -12.63
N VAL A 12 17.76 18.51 -13.17
CA VAL A 12 17.87 17.28 -13.98
C VAL A 12 17.43 16.06 -13.18
N SER A 13 17.88 15.92 -11.93
CA SER A 13 17.45 14.85 -11.03
C SER A 13 15.93 14.88 -10.81
N GLY A 14 15.34 16.05 -10.56
CA GLY A 14 13.90 16.21 -10.38
C GLY A 14 13.09 15.81 -11.62
N VAL A 15 13.54 16.23 -12.83
CA VAL A 15 12.93 15.78 -14.09
C VAL A 15 13.00 14.28 -14.25
N LEU A 16 14.12 13.65 -13.92
CA LEU A 16 14.27 12.20 -13.97
C LEU A 16 13.35 11.49 -12.98
N PHE A 17 13.10 12.04 -11.79
CA PHE A 17 12.11 11.50 -10.85
C PHE A 17 10.69 11.60 -11.38
N ILE A 18 10.31 12.70 -12.03
CA ILE A 18 9.00 12.82 -12.68
C ILE A 18 8.85 11.78 -13.80
N MET A 19 9.91 11.62 -14.62
CA MET A 19 9.93 10.60 -15.67
C MET A 19 9.91 9.18 -15.12
N ALA A 20 10.52 8.95 -13.96
CA ALA A 20 10.46 7.68 -13.25
C ALA A 20 9.02 7.35 -12.83
N LEU A 21 8.31 8.27 -12.18
CA LEU A 21 6.91 8.07 -11.80
C LEU A 21 6.02 7.80 -13.03
N ARG A 22 6.20 8.58 -14.10
CA ARG A 22 5.48 8.35 -15.36
C ARG A 22 5.80 6.99 -15.97
N GLY A 23 7.07 6.58 -15.97
CA GLY A 23 7.49 5.28 -16.50
C GLY A 23 6.97 4.11 -15.67
N LEU A 24 6.93 4.26 -14.34
CA LEU A 24 6.41 3.23 -13.41
C LEU A 24 4.89 3.07 -13.47
N SER A 25 4.16 4.03 -14.04
CA SER A 25 2.70 3.96 -14.15
C SER A 25 2.21 2.95 -15.20
N HIS A 26 3.08 2.48 -16.08
CA HIS A 26 2.71 1.49 -17.09
C HIS A 26 3.71 0.33 -17.12
N PRO A 27 3.24 -0.93 -17.19
CA PRO A 27 4.09 -2.11 -17.11
C PRO A 27 5.20 -2.19 -18.15
N THR A 28 4.91 -1.80 -19.40
CA THR A 28 5.89 -1.84 -20.50
C THR A 28 7.03 -0.84 -20.35
N THR A 29 6.81 0.25 -19.62
CA THR A 29 7.81 1.31 -19.39
C THR A 29 8.42 1.28 -17.99
N SER A 30 7.96 0.37 -17.11
CA SER A 30 8.35 0.32 -15.70
C SER A 30 9.85 0.14 -15.48
N ARG A 31 10.52 -0.70 -16.27
CA ARG A 31 11.98 -0.90 -16.21
C ARG A 31 12.75 0.37 -16.55
N GLN A 32 12.28 1.11 -17.56
CA GLN A 32 12.89 2.38 -17.96
C GLN A 32 12.64 3.45 -16.89
N GLY A 33 11.42 3.50 -16.34
CA GLY A 33 11.09 4.38 -15.22
C GLY A 33 11.98 4.14 -14.00
N ASN A 34 12.21 2.88 -13.63
CA ASN A 34 13.12 2.54 -12.55
C ASN A 34 14.56 3.00 -12.82
N LEU A 35 15.04 2.85 -14.06
CA LEU A 35 16.38 3.33 -14.45
C LEU A 35 16.49 4.86 -14.32
N TYR A 36 15.48 5.62 -14.73
CA TYR A 36 15.42 7.07 -14.55
C TYR A 36 15.51 7.46 -13.07
N GLY A 37 14.77 6.75 -12.20
CA GLY A 37 14.82 6.97 -10.76
C GLY A 37 16.22 6.71 -10.17
N MET A 38 16.88 5.62 -10.57
CA MET A 38 18.24 5.30 -10.12
C MET A 38 19.26 6.36 -10.58
N ILE A 39 19.18 6.79 -11.84
CA ILE A 39 20.09 7.83 -12.38
C ILE A 39 19.83 9.16 -11.66
N GLY A 40 18.56 9.56 -11.50
CA GLY A 40 18.19 10.79 -10.79
C GLY A 40 18.69 10.79 -9.34
N MET A 41 18.57 9.67 -8.62
CA MET A 41 19.10 9.54 -7.27
C MET A 41 20.63 9.61 -7.23
N GLY A 42 21.32 8.95 -8.17
CA GLY A 42 22.77 9.03 -8.30
C GLY A 42 23.26 10.47 -8.50
N ILE A 43 22.62 11.23 -9.39
CA ILE A 43 22.91 12.65 -9.61
C ILE A 43 22.68 13.46 -8.32
N ALA A 44 21.55 13.25 -7.64
CA ALA A 44 21.24 13.97 -6.40
C ALA A 44 22.26 13.73 -5.29
N ILE A 45 22.64 12.47 -5.06
CA ILE A 45 23.63 12.10 -4.04
C ILE A 45 25.00 12.70 -4.37
N LEU A 46 25.48 12.55 -5.61
CA LEU A 46 26.77 13.08 -6.02
C LEU A 46 26.80 14.61 -5.91
N THR A 47 25.73 15.28 -6.35
CA THR A 47 25.60 16.73 -6.24
C THR A 47 25.64 17.20 -4.79
N THR A 48 24.90 16.53 -3.91
CA THR A 48 24.87 16.85 -2.47
C THR A 48 26.24 16.68 -1.83
N LEU A 49 26.95 15.58 -2.12
CA LEU A 49 28.30 15.32 -1.58
C LEU A 49 29.33 16.36 -2.07
N LEU A 50 29.26 16.73 -3.36
CA LEU A 50 30.16 17.73 -3.93
C LEU A 50 29.88 19.15 -3.40
N LEU A 51 28.61 19.43 -3.05
CA LEU A 51 28.21 20.71 -2.47
C LEU A 51 28.61 20.80 -0.98
N ALA A 52 28.26 19.77 -0.21
CA ALA A 52 28.51 19.72 1.24
C ALA A 52 29.99 19.60 1.62
N ARG A 53 30.84 19.07 0.73
CA ARG A 53 32.28 18.89 0.96
C ARG A 53 32.61 18.32 2.35
N PRO A 54 32.08 17.14 2.71
CA PRO A 54 32.27 16.57 4.02
C PRO A 54 33.77 16.34 4.33
N SER A 55 34.11 16.41 5.60
CA SER A 55 35.45 16.01 6.06
C SER A 55 35.71 14.53 5.75
N PHE A 56 36.95 14.09 5.72
CA PHE A 56 37.28 12.69 5.47
C PHE A 56 36.56 11.74 6.45
N GLY A 57 36.55 12.10 7.76
CA GLY A 57 35.85 11.31 8.77
C GLY A 57 34.34 11.23 8.51
N SER A 58 33.70 12.35 8.15
CA SER A 58 32.25 12.38 7.79
C SER A 58 31.99 11.57 6.52
N LEU A 59 32.87 11.65 5.51
CA LEU A 59 32.74 10.86 4.28
C LEU A 59 32.79 9.35 4.56
N VAL A 60 33.72 8.92 5.43
CA VAL A 60 33.79 7.50 5.86
C VAL A 60 32.49 7.05 6.52
N LEU A 61 31.93 7.87 7.43
CA LEU A 61 30.66 7.56 8.08
C LEU A 61 29.49 7.49 7.07
N ILE A 62 29.43 8.40 6.11
CA ILE A 62 28.41 8.39 5.04
C ILE A 62 28.52 7.11 4.21
N VAL A 63 29.75 6.76 3.75
CA VAL A 63 29.98 5.56 2.95
C VAL A 63 29.63 4.29 3.74
N LEU A 64 30.00 4.22 5.02
CA LEU A 64 29.62 3.10 5.90
C LEU A 64 28.10 3.02 6.08
N GLY A 65 27.42 4.14 6.29
CA GLY A 65 25.96 4.18 6.40
C GLY A 65 25.27 3.69 5.12
N ILE A 66 25.73 4.16 3.95
CA ILE A 66 25.21 3.71 2.64
C ILE A 66 25.52 2.21 2.42
N ALA A 67 26.72 1.75 2.76
CA ALA A 67 27.10 0.35 2.58
C ALA A 67 26.26 -0.59 3.48
N LEU A 68 26.10 -0.23 4.76
CA LEU A 68 25.32 -1.03 5.71
C LEU A 68 23.82 -1.00 5.38
N GLY A 69 23.24 0.19 5.23
CA GLY A 69 21.82 0.36 4.93
C GLY A 69 21.45 -0.16 3.54
N GLY A 70 22.23 0.22 2.52
CA GLY A 70 22.04 -0.23 1.14
C GLY A 70 22.30 -1.73 0.98
N GLY A 71 23.31 -2.27 1.65
CA GLY A 71 23.61 -3.72 1.67
C GLY A 71 22.47 -4.51 2.30
N ALA A 72 22.01 -4.11 3.49
CA ALA A 72 20.87 -4.74 4.16
C ALA A 72 19.59 -4.63 3.33
N GLY A 73 19.29 -3.44 2.77
CA GLY A 73 18.13 -3.22 1.92
C GLY A 73 18.16 -4.07 0.64
N ALA A 74 19.30 -4.13 -0.05
CA ALA A 74 19.49 -4.96 -1.24
C ALA A 74 19.35 -6.47 -0.94
N PHE A 75 19.86 -6.91 0.20
CA PHE A 75 19.74 -8.30 0.64
C PHE A 75 18.28 -8.68 0.89
N ILE A 76 17.54 -7.83 1.62
CA ILE A 76 16.12 -8.05 1.92
C ILE A 76 15.30 -8.01 0.64
N ALA A 77 15.50 -6.98 -0.20
CA ALA A 77 14.73 -6.79 -1.44
C ALA A 77 14.87 -7.95 -2.43
N ARG A 78 16.03 -8.64 -2.44
CA ARG A 78 16.26 -9.81 -3.31
C ARG A 78 15.67 -11.11 -2.78
N ARG A 79 15.35 -11.18 -1.49
CA ARG A 79 14.89 -12.42 -0.84
C ARG A 79 13.43 -12.41 -0.43
N ILE A 80 12.83 -11.24 -0.39
CA ILE A 80 11.44 -11.12 0.05
C ILE A 80 10.50 -11.72 -1.00
N ALA A 81 9.52 -12.50 -0.52
CA ALA A 81 8.45 -12.97 -1.39
C ALA A 81 7.55 -11.80 -1.80
N MET A 82 7.05 -11.79 -3.02
CA MET A 82 6.14 -10.74 -3.53
C MET A 82 4.88 -10.60 -2.67
N THR A 83 4.42 -11.69 -2.07
CA THR A 83 3.30 -11.71 -1.11
C THR A 83 3.57 -10.89 0.16
N SER A 84 4.83 -10.66 0.51
CA SER A 84 5.26 -9.88 1.67
C SER A 84 5.69 -8.45 1.33
N MET A 85 5.47 -8.01 0.09
CA MET A 85 5.77 -6.63 -0.33
C MET A 85 5.06 -5.56 0.51
N PRO A 86 3.77 -5.70 0.90
CA PRO A 86 3.12 -4.71 1.74
C PRO A 86 3.83 -4.49 3.08
N GLN A 87 4.30 -5.58 3.71
CA GLN A 87 5.08 -5.52 4.96
C GLN A 87 6.41 -4.81 4.75
N LEU A 88 7.13 -5.14 3.68
CA LEU A 88 8.40 -4.50 3.35
C LEU A 88 8.26 -3.00 3.14
N VAL A 89 7.25 -2.60 2.37
CA VAL A 89 6.95 -1.19 2.10
C VAL A 89 6.63 -0.43 3.39
N ALA A 90 5.79 -1.00 4.26
CA ALA A 90 5.52 -0.40 5.57
C ALA A 90 6.80 -0.28 6.43
N GLY A 91 7.65 -1.32 6.43
CA GLY A 91 8.95 -1.30 7.12
C GLY A 91 9.87 -0.18 6.61
N PHE A 92 9.95 0.03 5.31
CA PHE A 92 10.76 1.11 4.74
C PHE A 92 10.22 2.51 5.08
N HIS A 93 8.90 2.72 5.06
CA HIS A 93 8.31 3.98 5.49
C HIS A 93 8.63 4.29 6.96
N SER A 94 8.65 3.27 7.82
CA SER A 94 9.10 3.41 9.20
C SER A 94 10.53 3.96 9.27
N LEU A 95 11.48 3.37 8.54
CA LEU A 95 12.87 3.83 8.52
C LEU A 95 13.02 5.25 7.96
N VAL A 96 12.26 5.63 6.95
CA VAL A 96 12.24 7.01 6.43
C VAL A 96 11.73 7.97 7.49
N GLY A 97 10.65 7.62 8.22
CA GLY A 97 10.15 8.43 9.32
C GLY A 97 11.18 8.60 10.44
N LEU A 98 11.89 7.53 10.80
CA LEU A 98 12.98 7.59 11.78
C LEU A 98 14.14 8.47 11.30
N ALA A 99 14.55 8.35 10.03
CA ALA A 99 15.56 9.20 9.45
C ALA A 99 15.20 10.68 9.55
N ALA A 100 13.91 11.01 9.31
CA ALA A 100 13.41 12.38 9.47
C ALA A 100 13.59 12.91 10.90
N VAL A 101 13.24 12.11 11.90
CA VAL A 101 13.43 12.47 13.31
C VAL A 101 14.91 12.70 13.64
N LEU A 102 15.80 11.82 13.18
CA LEU A 102 17.22 11.92 13.47
C LEU A 102 17.90 13.12 12.78
N VAL A 103 17.52 13.43 11.54
CA VAL A 103 18.04 14.60 10.83
C VAL A 103 17.57 15.89 11.47
N ALA A 104 16.29 15.97 11.85
CA ALA A 104 15.79 17.13 12.57
C ALA A 104 16.46 17.32 13.94
N ALA A 105 16.71 16.22 14.68
CA ALA A 105 17.47 16.27 15.90
C ALA A 105 18.90 16.77 15.65
N ALA A 106 19.59 16.25 14.64
CA ALA A 106 20.95 16.71 14.27
C ALA A 106 20.97 18.21 13.93
N ALA A 107 19.94 18.69 13.21
CA ALA A 107 19.82 20.11 12.87
C ALA A 107 19.63 21.01 14.12
N LEU A 108 18.85 20.55 15.09
CA LEU A 108 18.66 21.28 16.35
C LEU A 108 19.95 21.33 17.21
N TYR A 109 20.69 20.22 17.26
CA TYR A 109 21.91 20.14 18.07
C TYR A 109 23.15 20.80 17.41
N ALA A 110 23.14 20.95 16.09
CA ALA A 110 24.24 21.55 15.33
C ALA A 110 23.73 22.54 14.25
N PRO A 111 22.98 23.58 14.62
CA PRO A 111 22.30 24.47 13.67
C PRO A 111 23.28 25.18 12.72
N HIS A 112 24.46 25.52 13.18
CA HIS A 112 25.52 26.10 12.36
C HIS A 112 25.93 25.19 11.18
N ALA A 113 26.00 23.87 11.42
CA ALA A 113 26.38 22.91 10.38
C ALA A 113 25.34 22.82 9.26
N PHE A 114 24.11 23.19 9.55
CA PHE A 114 22.98 23.19 8.61
C PHE A 114 22.65 24.59 8.04
N GLY A 115 23.39 25.63 8.47
CA GLY A 115 23.17 26.98 7.98
C GLY A 115 21.86 27.62 8.44
N ILE A 116 21.23 27.09 9.51
CA ILE A 116 19.92 27.54 10.02
C ILE A 116 20.02 28.50 11.20
N GLY A 117 21.23 28.86 11.63
CA GLY A 117 21.51 29.79 12.73
C GLY A 117 22.62 29.28 13.65
N GLU A 118 22.73 29.93 14.82
CA GLU A 118 23.61 29.52 15.90
C GLU A 118 22.80 28.96 17.07
N PRO A 119 23.37 28.14 17.97
CA PRO A 119 22.68 27.68 19.17
C PRO A 119 22.13 28.86 19.98
N GLY A 120 20.82 28.89 20.22
CA GLY A 120 20.10 29.98 20.87
C GLY A 120 19.69 31.14 19.95
N GLN A 121 19.95 31.04 18.65
CA GLN A 121 19.57 32.01 17.62
C GLN A 121 19.23 31.30 16.29
N ILE A 122 18.47 30.23 16.36
CA ILE A 122 18.00 29.49 15.18
C ILE A 122 16.88 30.30 14.51
N HIS A 123 16.89 30.36 13.19
CA HIS A 123 15.83 31.05 12.46
C HIS A 123 14.47 30.42 12.76
N GLY A 124 13.47 31.24 13.17
CA GLY A 124 12.15 30.75 13.56
C GLY A 124 11.44 29.94 12.47
N GLN A 125 11.66 30.30 11.18
CA GLN A 125 11.15 29.53 10.07
C GLN A 125 11.74 28.11 10.03
N ALA A 126 13.05 27.97 10.21
CA ALA A 126 13.73 26.67 10.24
C ALA A 126 13.25 25.80 11.42
N LEU A 127 12.98 26.42 12.59
CA LEU A 127 12.40 25.72 13.74
C LEU A 127 11.01 25.18 13.44
N VAL A 128 10.14 25.94 12.75
CA VAL A 128 8.82 25.46 12.33
C VAL A 128 8.94 24.32 11.32
N GLU A 129 9.73 24.48 10.28
CA GLU A 129 9.94 23.48 9.24
C GLU A 129 10.49 22.17 9.81
N MET A 130 11.51 22.26 10.66
CA MET A 130 12.10 21.12 11.35
C MET A 130 11.08 20.44 12.29
N SER A 131 10.28 21.22 13.01
CA SER A 131 9.26 20.70 13.94
C SER A 131 8.14 19.97 13.20
N LEU A 132 7.70 20.49 12.07
CA LEU A 132 6.72 19.81 11.21
C LEU A 132 7.32 18.53 10.62
N GLY A 133 8.56 18.59 10.12
CA GLY A 133 9.27 17.44 9.59
C GLY A 133 9.43 16.32 10.63
N VAL A 134 9.82 16.67 11.86
CA VAL A 134 9.98 15.69 12.95
C VAL A 134 8.63 15.11 13.40
N ALA A 135 7.59 15.93 13.50
CA ALA A 135 6.28 15.45 13.90
C ALA A 135 5.69 14.46 12.89
N ILE A 136 5.71 14.81 11.61
CA ILE A 136 5.27 13.92 10.52
C ILE A 136 6.15 12.66 10.47
N GLY A 137 7.46 12.80 10.61
CA GLY A 137 8.41 11.68 10.62
C GLY A 137 8.17 10.72 11.78
N ALA A 138 7.92 11.21 12.97
CA ALA A 138 7.62 10.41 14.17
C ALA A 138 6.28 9.67 14.04
N ILE A 139 5.23 10.33 13.55
CA ILE A 139 3.94 9.71 13.23
C ILE A 139 4.11 8.60 12.20
N THR A 140 4.89 8.88 11.14
CA THR A 140 5.17 7.89 10.08
C THR A 140 5.92 6.70 10.64
N PHE A 141 6.92 6.90 11.48
CA PHE A 141 7.72 5.83 12.07
C PHE A 141 6.86 4.83 12.84
N THR A 142 6.15 5.29 13.85
CA THR A 142 5.34 4.39 14.70
C THR A 142 4.08 3.89 13.99
N GLY A 143 3.43 4.73 13.19
CA GLY A 143 2.28 4.33 12.39
C GLY A 143 2.62 3.20 11.40
N SER A 144 3.80 3.28 10.76
CA SER A 144 4.27 2.24 9.85
C SER A 144 4.66 0.96 10.57
N ILE A 145 5.18 1.02 11.79
CA ILE A 145 5.42 -0.17 12.63
C ILE A 145 4.10 -0.87 12.93
N ILE A 146 3.06 -0.14 13.34
CA ILE A 146 1.74 -0.73 13.60
C ILE A 146 1.15 -1.34 12.33
N ALA A 147 1.24 -0.65 11.20
CA ALA A 147 0.79 -1.18 9.91
C ALA A 147 1.55 -2.48 9.55
N PHE A 148 2.88 -2.48 9.69
CA PHE A 148 3.71 -3.67 9.49
C PHE A 148 3.25 -4.84 10.36
N LEU A 149 3.06 -4.63 11.67
CA LEU A 149 2.65 -5.69 12.61
C LEU A 149 1.28 -6.26 12.27
N LYS A 150 0.34 -5.41 11.80
CA LYS A 150 -0.99 -5.87 11.35
C LYS A 150 -0.91 -6.65 10.04
N LEU A 151 -0.11 -6.18 9.07
CA LEU A 151 0.08 -6.85 7.79
C LEU A 151 0.80 -8.20 7.93
N ASP A 152 1.76 -8.29 8.86
CA ASP A 152 2.53 -9.50 9.16
C ASP A 152 1.75 -10.51 10.02
N GLY A 153 0.56 -10.13 10.50
CA GLY A 153 -0.29 -10.99 11.34
C GLY A 153 0.15 -11.12 12.78
N ARG A 154 1.20 -10.42 13.22
CA ARG A 154 1.65 -10.37 14.64
C ARG A 154 0.71 -9.55 15.52
N MET A 155 -0.02 -8.61 14.90
CA MET A 155 -1.10 -7.87 15.54
C MET A 155 -2.41 -8.18 14.82
N SER A 156 -3.52 -8.25 15.57
CA SER A 156 -4.84 -8.46 14.97
C SER A 156 -5.15 -7.41 13.90
N GLY A 157 -5.62 -7.86 12.72
CA GLY A 157 -6.12 -6.97 11.67
C GLY A 157 -7.44 -6.28 12.03
N LYS A 158 -8.11 -6.68 13.13
CA LYS A 158 -9.34 -6.03 13.59
C LYS A 158 -9.04 -4.64 14.14
N PRO A 159 -9.97 -3.68 14.00
CA PRO A 159 -9.85 -2.36 14.63
C PRO A 159 -9.78 -2.50 16.16
N ILE A 160 -8.79 -1.86 16.79
CA ILE A 160 -8.69 -1.76 18.24
C ILE A 160 -9.24 -0.38 18.64
N MET A 161 -10.44 -0.39 19.20
CA MET A 161 -11.17 0.84 19.54
C MET A 161 -10.85 1.28 20.96
N LEU A 162 -10.24 2.47 21.07
CA LEU A 162 -10.00 3.10 22.37
C LEU A 162 -11.15 4.07 22.72
N PRO A 163 -11.58 4.16 23.98
CA PRO A 163 -12.57 5.14 24.40
C PRO A 163 -12.05 6.57 24.14
N MET A 164 -12.95 7.47 23.74
CA MET A 164 -12.64 8.89 23.46
C MET A 164 -11.47 9.13 22.48
N ARG A 165 -11.14 8.16 21.62
CA ARG A 165 -9.98 8.20 20.71
C ARG A 165 -9.84 9.51 19.92
N HIS A 166 -10.94 10.05 19.40
CA HIS A 166 -10.92 11.28 18.60
C HIS A 166 -10.55 12.50 19.46
N ALA A 167 -11.07 12.57 20.68
CA ALA A 167 -10.72 13.64 21.62
C ALA A 167 -9.26 13.55 22.07
N VAL A 168 -8.76 12.34 22.34
CA VAL A 168 -7.35 12.09 22.68
C VAL A 168 -6.43 12.47 21.52
N ASN A 169 -6.72 12.02 20.31
CA ASN A 169 -5.91 12.35 19.13
C ASN A 169 -5.92 13.85 18.83
N ALA A 170 -7.08 14.51 18.95
CA ALA A 170 -7.18 15.96 18.80
C ALA A 170 -6.38 16.71 19.86
N ALA A 171 -6.47 16.30 21.13
CA ALA A 171 -5.70 16.91 22.23
C ALA A 171 -4.19 16.75 22.03
N LEU A 172 -3.73 15.57 21.58
CA LEU A 172 -2.32 15.34 21.26
C LEU A 172 -1.85 16.21 20.09
N LEU A 173 -2.65 16.30 19.02
CA LEU A 173 -2.32 17.13 17.87
C LEU A 173 -2.23 18.61 18.24
N ILE A 174 -3.21 19.11 18.99
CA ILE A 174 -3.19 20.49 19.51
C ILE A 174 -1.97 20.68 20.42
N GLY A 175 -1.68 19.72 21.30
CA GLY A 175 -0.49 19.74 22.14
C GLY A 175 0.81 19.87 21.34
N VAL A 176 0.96 19.08 20.27
CA VAL A 176 2.12 19.18 19.36
C VAL A 176 2.20 20.58 18.73
N VAL A 177 1.10 21.13 18.23
CA VAL A 177 1.07 22.47 17.61
C VAL A 177 1.46 23.55 18.62
N VAL A 178 0.94 23.48 19.85
CA VAL A 178 1.31 24.43 20.93
C VAL A 178 2.78 24.31 21.29
N LEU A 179 3.30 23.09 21.40
CA LEU A 179 4.73 22.86 21.69
C LEU A 179 5.64 23.36 20.58
N ILE A 180 5.23 23.26 19.30
CA ILE A 180 5.96 23.89 18.19
C ILE A 180 6.06 25.40 18.40
N GLY A 181 4.97 26.06 18.76
CA GLY A 181 4.98 27.50 19.08
C GLY A 181 5.93 27.84 20.24
N ILE A 182 5.93 27.02 21.30
CA ILE A 182 6.85 27.17 22.44
C ILE A 182 8.30 26.95 22.02
N LEU A 183 8.58 25.92 21.18
CA LEU A 183 9.91 25.61 20.69
C LEU A 183 10.51 26.77 19.90
N VAL A 184 9.73 27.43 19.05
CA VAL A 184 10.16 28.61 18.29
C VAL A 184 10.60 29.76 19.19
N GLY A 185 9.96 29.91 20.37
CA GLY A 185 10.33 30.96 21.34
C GLY A 185 11.43 30.59 22.31
N THR A 186 11.71 29.27 22.49
CA THR A 186 12.61 28.82 23.58
C THR A 186 13.82 28.02 23.09
N GLU A 187 13.79 27.48 21.87
CA GLU A 187 14.80 26.57 21.30
C GLU A 187 15.15 25.39 22.24
N SER A 188 14.22 24.99 23.09
CA SER A 188 14.46 24.02 24.15
C SER A 188 14.54 22.59 23.60
N HIS A 189 15.65 21.92 23.79
CA HIS A 189 15.83 20.51 23.47
C HIS A 189 14.78 19.61 24.15
N PHE A 190 14.36 19.96 25.39
CA PHE A 190 13.32 19.21 26.09
C PHE A 190 11.97 19.30 25.37
N ILE A 191 11.58 20.50 24.91
CA ILE A 191 10.34 20.70 24.16
C ILE A 191 10.38 19.94 22.82
N PHE A 192 11.52 19.93 22.14
CA PHE A 192 11.71 19.16 20.91
C PHE A 192 11.45 17.67 21.15
N TRP A 193 12.09 17.08 22.16
CA TRP A 193 11.87 15.66 22.44
C TRP A 193 10.47 15.35 22.94
N LEU A 194 9.80 16.30 23.59
CA LEU A 194 8.40 16.16 23.96
C LEU A 194 7.50 16.12 22.72
N ILE A 195 7.77 16.97 21.71
CA ILE A 195 7.10 16.90 20.39
C ILE A 195 7.30 15.52 19.76
N VAL A 196 8.53 14.99 19.77
CA VAL A 196 8.83 13.66 19.25
C VAL A 196 8.00 12.59 19.94
N VAL A 197 7.99 12.57 21.29
CA VAL A 197 7.28 11.54 22.06
C VAL A 197 5.77 11.60 21.83
N LEU A 198 5.17 12.80 21.83
CA LEU A 198 3.73 12.94 21.57
C LEU A 198 3.38 12.55 20.13
N SER A 199 4.25 12.85 19.15
CA SER A 199 4.06 12.47 17.75
C SER A 199 4.21 10.97 17.54
N LEU A 200 5.16 10.31 18.24
CA LEU A 200 5.28 8.85 18.25
C LEU A 200 4.01 8.19 18.79
N LEU A 201 3.48 8.72 19.92
CA LEU A 201 2.23 8.23 20.50
C LEU A 201 1.05 8.43 19.54
N LEU A 202 0.96 9.60 18.91
CA LEU A 202 -0.09 9.92 17.94
C LEU A 202 -0.05 8.96 16.73
N GLY A 203 1.14 8.60 16.23
CA GLY A 203 1.29 7.65 15.13
C GLY A 203 0.73 6.27 15.49
N VAL A 204 0.95 5.77 16.70
CA VAL A 204 0.35 4.52 17.19
C VAL A 204 -1.18 4.64 17.26
N LEU A 205 -1.68 5.70 17.89
CA LEU A 205 -3.11 5.90 18.14
C LEU A 205 -3.94 6.14 16.87
N LEU A 206 -3.33 6.68 15.81
CA LEU A 206 -3.99 6.88 14.53
C LEU A 206 -4.18 5.56 13.77
N ILE A 207 -3.21 4.64 13.79
CA ILE A 207 -3.23 3.43 12.96
C ILE A 207 -3.86 2.23 13.67
N ILE A 208 -3.82 2.18 14.98
CA ILE A 208 -4.37 1.06 15.77
C ILE A 208 -5.88 0.81 15.51
N PRO A 209 -6.75 1.84 15.37
CA PRO A 209 -8.18 1.64 15.15
C PRO A 209 -8.56 1.38 13.68
N ILE A 210 -7.59 1.36 12.77
CA ILE A 210 -7.87 1.10 11.36
C ILE A 210 -7.87 -0.41 11.11
N GLY A 211 -8.95 -0.88 10.48
CA GLY A 211 -9.13 -2.28 10.13
C GLY A 211 -8.28 -2.71 8.94
N GLY A 212 -8.11 -4.03 8.81
CA GLY A 212 -7.31 -4.59 7.73
C GLY A 212 -7.84 -4.33 6.32
N ALA A 213 -9.15 -4.22 6.16
CA ALA A 213 -9.74 -3.87 4.87
C ALA A 213 -9.27 -2.51 4.33
N ASP A 214 -8.95 -1.57 5.23
CA ASP A 214 -8.46 -0.24 4.89
C ASP A 214 -6.92 -0.17 4.77
N MET A 215 -6.19 -1.27 5.03
CA MET A 215 -4.72 -1.29 5.00
C MET A 215 -4.09 -0.85 3.68
N PRO A 216 -4.63 -1.15 2.49
CA PRO A 216 -4.08 -0.62 1.24
C PRO A 216 -4.04 0.92 1.23
N VAL A 217 -5.10 1.57 1.71
CA VAL A 217 -5.16 3.03 1.83
C VAL A 217 -4.15 3.53 2.88
N VAL A 218 -4.05 2.85 4.02
CA VAL A 218 -3.11 3.20 5.09
C VAL A 218 -1.66 3.16 4.62
N VAL A 219 -1.26 2.10 3.89
CA VAL A 219 0.09 1.99 3.34
C VAL A 219 0.40 3.15 2.39
N SER A 220 -0.56 3.51 1.54
CA SER A 220 -0.43 4.66 0.64
C SER A 220 -0.37 5.99 1.38
N MET A 221 -1.14 6.16 2.46
CA MET A 221 -1.09 7.33 3.33
C MET A 221 0.26 7.47 4.05
N LEU A 222 0.79 6.37 4.57
CA LEU A 222 2.11 6.35 5.21
C LEU A 222 3.23 6.68 4.21
N ASN A 223 3.08 6.25 2.95
CA ASN A 223 3.95 6.69 1.86
C ASN A 223 3.86 8.21 1.66
N SER A 224 2.65 8.77 1.64
CA SER A 224 2.44 10.22 1.56
C SER A 224 3.12 10.95 2.74
N TYR A 225 2.93 10.48 3.97
CA TYR A 225 3.56 11.08 5.15
C TYR A 225 5.09 11.01 5.11
N SER A 226 5.65 9.89 4.65
CA SER A 226 7.11 9.78 4.45
C SER A 226 7.62 10.80 3.43
N GLY A 227 6.87 11.05 2.36
CA GLY A 227 7.17 12.09 1.38
C GLY A 227 7.14 13.50 2.00
N TRP A 228 6.08 13.82 2.74
CA TRP A 228 5.98 15.13 3.43
C TRP A 228 7.07 15.32 4.48
N ALA A 229 7.45 14.26 5.21
CA ALA A 229 8.59 14.32 6.15
C ALA A 229 9.90 14.61 5.42
N ALA A 230 10.16 13.95 4.29
CA ALA A 230 11.32 14.22 3.46
C ALA A 230 11.35 15.65 2.92
N ALA A 231 10.20 16.19 2.48
CA ALA A 231 10.10 17.58 2.04
C ALA A 231 10.39 18.56 3.19
N GLY A 232 9.84 18.31 4.39
CA GLY A 232 10.10 19.12 5.58
C GLY A 232 11.58 19.18 5.94
N ILE A 233 12.27 18.04 5.90
CA ILE A 233 13.74 18.01 6.06
C ILE A 233 14.42 18.75 4.91
N GLY A 234 13.92 18.58 3.69
CA GLY A 234 14.47 19.29 2.53
C GLY A 234 14.45 20.81 2.70
N PHE A 235 13.37 21.36 3.27
CA PHE A 235 13.30 22.78 3.61
C PHE A 235 14.35 23.15 4.67
N THR A 236 14.42 22.41 5.77
CA THR A 236 15.41 22.64 6.84
C THR A 236 16.86 22.60 6.33
N LEU A 237 17.16 21.69 5.39
CA LEU A 237 18.50 21.53 4.81
C LEU A 237 18.76 22.44 3.60
N GLY A 238 17.77 23.19 3.10
CA GLY A 238 17.87 23.92 1.83
C GLY A 238 18.11 22.99 0.62
N ASN A 239 17.71 21.71 0.68
CA ASN A 239 17.99 20.71 -0.34
C ASN A 239 16.80 20.56 -1.30
N LEU A 240 16.92 21.15 -2.49
CA LEU A 240 15.89 21.13 -3.52
C LEU A 240 15.53 19.70 -3.98
N ALA A 241 16.48 18.77 -4.04
CA ALA A 241 16.18 17.41 -4.43
C ALA A 241 15.26 16.70 -3.43
N LEU A 242 15.46 16.90 -2.13
CA LEU A 242 14.57 16.38 -1.09
C LEU A 242 13.20 17.04 -1.10
N ILE A 243 13.14 18.36 -1.36
CA ILE A 243 11.86 19.09 -1.46
C ILE A 243 11.05 18.54 -2.63
N ILE A 244 11.65 18.45 -3.82
CA ILE A 244 10.97 17.98 -5.03
C ILE A 244 10.54 16.52 -4.88
N THR A 245 11.44 15.62 -4.49
CA THR A 245 11.12 14.19 -4.30
C THR A 245 10.08 14.00 -3.21
N GLY A 246 10.22 14.67 -2.09
CA GLY A 246 9.28 14.60 -0.99
C GLY A 246 7.88 15.09 -1.39
N ALA A 247 7.79 16.21 -2.12
CA ALA A 247 6.52 16.72 -2.64
C ALA A 247 5.87 15.76 -3.65
N LEU A 248 6.66 15.18 -4.56
CA LEU A 248 6.17 14.20 -5.55
C LEU A 248 5.62 12.94 -4.86
N VAL A 249 6.39 12.35 -3.94
CA VAL A 249 5.99 11.15 -3.20
C VAL A 249 4.80 11.45 -2.29
N GLY A 250 4.82 12.57 -1.57
CA GLY A 250 3.74 12.99 -0.70
C GLY A 250 2.43 13.18 -1.46
N SER A 251 2.47 13.89 -2.58
CA SER A 251 1.29 14.15 -3.41
C SER A 251 0.77 12.87 -4.08
N SER A 252 1.65 12.05 -4.65
CA SER A 252 1.24 10.80 -5.32
C SER A 252 0.59 9.82 -4.34
N GLY A 253 1.15 9.68 -3.12
CA GLY A 253 0.56 8.84 -2.07
C GLY A 253 -0.82 9.34 -1.62
N ALA A 254 -1.00 10.66 -1.47
CA ALA A 254 -2.29 11.26 -1.10
C ALA A 254 -3.34 11.05 -2.20
N ILE A 255 -3.00 11.30 -3.46
CA ILE A 255 -3.88 11.10 -4.62
C ILE A 255 -4.29 9.64 -4.72
N LEU A 256 -3.34 8.70 -4.61
CA LEU A 256 -3.61 7.27 -4.68
C LEU A 256 -4.53 6.82 -3.54
N SER A 257 -4.30 7.31 -2.32
CA SER A 257 -5.19 7.05 -1.17
C SER A 257 -6.61 7.55 -1.40
N TYR A 258 -6.75 8.75 -1.98
CA TYR A 258 -8.06 9.30 -2.33
C TYR A 258 -8.78 8.46 -3.40
N ILE A 259 -8.08 8.05 -4.47
CA ILE A 259 -8.64 7.20 -5.52
C ILE A 259 -9.10 5.86 -4.95
N MET A 260 -8.28 5.23 -4.09
CA MET A 260 -8.66 3.97 -3.44
C MET A 260 -9.87 4.13 -2.50
N CYS A 261 -9.95 5.21 -1.74
CA CYS A 261 -11.13 5.50 -0.93
C CYS A 261 -12.38 5.62 -1.81
N LYS A 262 -12.27 6.30 -2.95
CA LYS A 262 -13.36 6.41 -3.92
C LYS A 262 -13.75 5.04 -4.49
N GLY A 263 -12.76 4.20 -4.84
CA GLY A 263 -12.99 2.82 -5.30
C GLY A 263 -13.64 1.90 -4.25
N MET A 264 -13.53 2.26 -2.95
CA MET A 264 -14.24 1.56 -1.86
C MET A 264 -15.59 2.21 -1.49
N ASN A 265 -16.00 3.27 -2.20
CA ASN A 265 -17.14 4.12 -1.84
C ASN A 265 -17.08 4.63 -0.39
N ARG A 266 -15.90 5.01 0.07
CA ARG A 266 -15.68 5.50 1.43
C ARG A 266 -15.05 6.88 1.44
N SER A 267 -15.47 7.71 2.37
CA SER A 267 -14.83 9.01 2.55
C SER A 267 -13.42 8.83 3.08
N PHE A 268 -12.46 9.55 2.49
CA PHE A 268 -11.07 9.55 2.92
C PHE A 268 -10.93 9.86 4.43
N ILE A 269 -11.73 10.80 4.94
CA ILE A 269 -11.75 11.16 6.36
C ILE A 269 -12.23 9.97 7.21
N SER A 270 -13.25 9.23 6.77
CA SER A 270 -13.76 8.07 7.52
C SER A 270 -12.73 6.95 7.62
N VAL A 271 -11.91 6.75 6.60
CA VAL A 271 -10.83 5.76 6.61
C VAL A 271 -9.72 6.16 7.59
N ILE A 272 -9.27 7.43 7.54
CA ILE A 272 -8.23 7.93 8.47
C ILE A 272 -8.69 7.91 9.92
N LEU A 273 -9.95 8.24 10.17
CA LEU A 273 -10.51 8.21 11.53
C LEU A 273 -10.70 6.78 12.05
N GLY A 274 -10.70 5.78 11.17
CA GLY A 274 -10.76 4.37 11.52
C GLY A 274 -12.09 3.92 12.11
N GLY A 275 -12.16 2.63 12.48
CA GLY A 275 -13.32 2.06 13.17
C GLY A 275 -14.29 1.30 12.28
N PHE A 276 -13.98 1.10 11.01
CA PHE A 276 -14.74 0.25 10.12
C PHE A 276 -14.48 -1.24 10.41
N GLY A 277 -15.55 -2.05 10.44
CA GLY A 277 -15.45 -3.47 10.81
C GLY A 277 -15.39 -3.72 12.33
N GLY A 278 -15.71 -2.70 13.15
CA GLY A 278 -16.00 -2.85 14.57
C GLY A 278 -17.42 -3.44 14.80
N GLU A 279 -17.98 -3.28 15.99
CA GLU A 279 -19.18 -3.94 16.52
C GLU A 279 -20.43 -4.03 15.59
N GLN A 280 -20.50 -3.28 14.48
CA GLN A 280 -21.62 -3.38 13.53
C GLN A 280 -21.52 -4.57 12.57
N ALA A 281 -20.39 -5.29 12.49
CA ALA A 281 -20.28 -6.53 11.72
C ALA A 281 -20.88 -7.77 12.43
N ALA A 282 -21.39 -7.60 13.63
CA ALA A 282 -22.13 -8.61 14.39
C ALA A 282 -23.66 -8.47 14.18
N GLY A 283 -24.10 -7.97 13.02
CA GLY A 283 -25.49 -8.09 12.59
C GLY A 283 -25.76 -9.58 12.37
N GLN A 284 -26.75 -10.06 13.10
CA GLN A 284 -27.32 -11.39 13.10
C GLN A 284 -27.15 -12.08 11.74
N ALA A 285 -26.28 -13.08 11.67
CA ALA A 285 -26.46 -14.15 10.71
C ALA A 285 -27.82 -14.76 11.09
N ASP A 286 -28.87 -14.42 10.33
CA ASP A 286 -30.05 -15.24 10.30
C ASP A 286 -29.56 -16.63 9.93
N ASP A 287 -29.74 -17.55 10.83
CA ASP A 287 -29.47 -18.98 10.71
C ASP A 287 -30.51 -19.58 9.70
N ILE A 288 -30.47 -19.04 8.49
CA ILE A 288 -31.15 -19.61 7.35
C ILE A 288 -30.24 -20.74 6.90
N ASP A 289 -30.79 -21.95 6.89
CA ASP A 289 -30.14 -23.17 6.36
C ASP A 289 -29.82 -22.95 4.86
N ARG A 290 -28.74 -22.20 4.60
CA ARG A 290 -28.31 -21.81 3.24
C ARG A 290 -27.41 -22.92 2.72
N THR A 291 -27.97 -23.75 1.83
CA THR A 291 -27.23 -24.77 1.10
C THR A 291 -26.28 -24.12 0.10
N VAL A 292 -25.04 -24.59 0.10
CA VAL A 292 -23.97 -24.16 -0.81
C VAL A 292 -23.75 -25.25 -1.84
N LYS A 293 -23.74 -24.90 -3.12
CA LYS A 293 -23.38 -25.83 -4.19
C LYS A 293 -21.85 -26.00 -4.20
N GLN A 294 -21.39 -27.20 -3.86
CA GLN A 294 -19.98 -27.54 -3.87
C GLN A 294 -19.65 -28.31 -5.14
N GLY A 295 -18.49 -27.98 -5.77
CA GLY A 295 -17.95 -28.68 -6.93
C GLY A 295 -16.56 -29.23 -6.66
N SER A 296 -16.09 -30.05 -7.60
CA SER A 296 -14.76 -30.64 -7.62
C SER A 296 -13.82 -29.93 -8.62
N ALA A 297 -12.54 -30.30 -8.63
CA ALA A 297 -11.58 -29.81 -9.61
C ALA A 297 -11.95 -30.30 -11.04
N GLU A 298 -12.48 -31.52 -11.16
CA GLU A 298 -12.93 -32.10 -12.41
C GLU A 298 -14.15 -31.36 -12.98
N ASP A 299 -15.12 -30.99 -12.12
CA ASP A 299 -16.28 -30.18 -12.53
C ASP A 299 -15.82 -28.82 -13.06
N ALA A 300 -14.89 -28.17 -12.36
CA ALA A 300 -14.34 -26.89 -12.76
C ALA A 300 -13.55 -27.00 -14.09
N ALA A 301 -12.74 -28.02 -14.24
CA ALA A 301 -11.97 -28.28 -15.47
C ALA A 301 -12.92 -28.49 -16.66
N TYR A 302 -13.96 -29.29 -16.49
CA TYR A 302 -14.95 -29.52 -17.53
C TYR A 302 -15.69 -28.25 -17.95
N LEU A 303 -16.16 -27.45 -16.99
CA LEU A 303 -16.87 -26.20 -17.26
C LEU A 303 -15.99 -25.18 -17.96
N MET A 304 -14.73 -25.03 -17.53
CA MET A 304 -13.81 -24.06 -18.13
C MET A 304 -13.30 -24.50 -19.50
N ALA A 305 -13.01 -25.79 -19.72
CA ALA A 305 -12.56 -26.32 -21.01
C ALA A 305 -13.61 -26.22 -22.11
N ASN A 306 -14.89 -26.24 -21.75
CA ASN A 306 -16.03 -26.09 -22.67
C ASN A 306 -16.56 -24.66 -22.74
N ALA A 307 -15.92 -23.69 -22.09
CA ALA A 307 -16.30 -22.30 -22.13
C ALA A 307 -15.76 -21.63 -23.39
N SER A 308 -16.46 -20.63 -23.91
CA SER A 308 -15.93 -19.72 -24.92
C SER A 308 -15.10 -18.61 -24.30
N LYS A 309 -15.51 -18.17 -23.08
CA LYS A 309 -14.88 -17.06 -22.35
C LYS A 309 -14.83 -17.32 -20.85
N VAL A 310 -13.63 -17.19 -20.29
CA VAL A 310 -13.36 -17.30 -18.85
C VAL A 310 -12.76 -15.99 -18.36
N ILE A 311 -13.38 -15.40 -17.31
CA ILE A 311 -12.82 -14.23 -16.63
C ILE A 311 -12.30 -14.66 -15.26
N ILE A 312 -11.02 -14.46 -15.04
CA ILE A 312 -10.32 -14.80 -13.80
C ILE A 312 -10.29 -13.57 -12.88
N VAL A 313 -10.70 -13.76 -11.63
CA VAL A 313 -10.76 -12.71 -10.61
C VAL A 313 -9.80 -13.06 -9.47
N PRO A 314 -8.55 -12.58 -9.51
CA PRO A 314 -7.57 -12.86 -8.47
C PRO A 314 -7.79 -11.96 -7.26
N GLY A 315 -7.51 -12.48 -6.08
CA GLY A 315 -7.55 -11.75 -4.82
C GLY A 315 -6.42 -12.15 -3.88
N TYR A 316 -6.45 -11.62 -2.67
CA TYR A 316 -5.37 -11.83 -1.69
C TYR A 316 -5.15 -13.31 -1.34
N GLY A 317 -6.18 -14.14 -1.35
CA GLY A 317 -6.06 -15.57 -1.09
C GLY A 317 -5.18 -16.30 -2.13
N MET A 318 -5.17 -15.84 -3.38
CA MET A 318 -4.23 -16.31 -4.42
C MET A 318 -2.79 -16.01 -4.00
N ALA A 319 -2.54 -14.79 -3.51
CA ALA A 319 -1.23 -14.38 -3.01
C ALA A 319 -0.75 -15.25 -1.84
N VAL A 320 -1.61 -15.46 -0.84
CA VAL A 320 -1.29 -16.29 0.34
C VAL A 320 -0.95 -17.73 -0.04
N ALA A 321 -1.67 -18.30 -0.99
CA ALA A 321 -1.42 -19.65 -1.49
C ALA A 321 -0.27 -19.72 -2.51
N GLN A 322 0.28 -18.58 -2.94
CA GLN A 322 1.29 -18.49 -4.02
C GLN A 322 0.81 -19.19 -5.30
N ALA A 323 -0.46 -18.99 -5.66
CA ALA A 323 -1.12 -19.70 -6.74
C ALA A 323 -0.96 -19.00 -8.11
N GLN A 324 -0.28 -17.85 -8.20
CA GLN A 324 -0.16 -17.05 -9.43
C GLN A 324 0.47 -17.82 -10.59
N HIS A 325 1.43 -18.70 -10.32
CA HIS A 325 2.06 -19.52 -11.37
C HIS A 325 1.14 -20.64 -11.87
N ALA A 326 0.47 -21.34 -10.95
CA ALA A 326 -0.53 -22.36 -11.29
C ALA A 326 -1.70 -21.74 -12.08
N LEU A 327 -2.11 -20.52 -11.69
CA LEU A 327 -3.15 -19.77 -12.38
C LEU A 327 -2.73 -19.39 -13.81
N ARG A 328 -1.46 -19.02 -14.02
CA ARG A 328 -0.91 -18.79 -15.34
C ARG A 328 -0.94 -20.05 -16.20
N GLU A 329 -0.53 -21.19 -15.66
CA GLU A 329 -0.56 -22.47 -16.35
C GLU A 329 -2.00 -22.87 -16.75
N LEU A 330 -2.96 -22.67 -15.85
CA LEU A 330 -4.39 -22.86 -16.15
C LEU A 330 -4.84 -22.00 -17.34
N ALA A 331 -4.50 -20.71 -17.32
CA ALA A 331 -4.87 -19.79 -18.39
C ALA A 331 -4.24 -20.18 -19.72
N ASP A 332 -2.98 -20.62 -19.72
CA ASP A 332 -2.30 -21.07 -20.95
C ASP A 332 -2.94 -22.34 -21.52
N LYS A 333 -3.37 -23.30 -20.68
CA LYS A 333 -4.11 -24.49 -21.14
C LYS A 333 -5.49 -24.13 -21.71
N LEU A 334 -6.20 -23.22 -21.06
CA LEU A 334 -7.49 -22.73 -21.57
C LEU A 334 -7.34 -22.10 -22.95
N LYS A 335 -6.35 -21.22 -23.11
CA LYS A 335 -6.05 -20.59 -24.42
C LYS A 335 -5.64 -21.60 -25.48
N ALA A 336 -4.92 -22.66 -25.11
CA ALA A 336 -4.59 -23.76 -26.03
C ALA A 336 -5.84 -24.55 -26.51
N ASN A 337 -6.93 -24.46 -25.78
CA ASN A 337 -8.24 -25.03 -26.12
C ASN A 337 -9.20 -23.98 -26.74
N ASP A 338 -8.67 -22.90 -27.32
CA ASP A 338 -9.41 -21.81 -27.95
C ASP A 338 -10.39 -21.06 -27.00
N VAL A 339 -10.16 -21.07 -25.69
CA VAL A 339 -10.93 -20.32 -24.71
C VAL A 339 -10.34 -18.91 -24.55
N GLU A 340 -11.18 -17.90 -24.69
CA GLU A 340 -10.78 -16.51 -24.38
C GLU A 340 -10.61 -16.34 -22.86
N VAL A 341 -9.41 -15.94 -22.41
CA VAL A 341 -9.10 -15.75 -20.99
C VAL A 341 -8.75 -14.28 -20.71
N LYS A 342 -9.43 -13.69 -19.75
CA LYS A 342 -9.14 -12.33 -19.25
C LYS A 342 -9.00 -12.33 -17.72
N TYR A 343 -8.21 -11.40 -17.21
CA TYR A 343 -8.05 -11.17 -15.77
C TYR A 343 -8.73 -9.87 -15.37
N ALA A 344 -9.60 -9.92 -14.38
CA ALA A 344 -10.32 -8.75 -13.86
C ALA A 344 -9.75 -8.35 -12.51
N ILE A 345 -9.16 -7.16 -12.42
CA ILE A 345 -8.55 -6.63 -11.22
C ILE A 345 -9.45 -5.58 -10.57
N HIS A 346 -9.68 -5.75 -9.28
CA HIS A 346 -10.32 -4.71 -8.49
C HIS A 346 -9.26 -3.78 -7.87
N PRO A 347 -9.47 -2.43 -7.88
CA PRO A 347 -8.49 -1.46 -7.39
C PRO A 347 -7.99 -1.68 -5.96
N VAL A 348 -8.83 -2.27 -5.11
CA VAL A 348 -8.52 -2.55 -3.70
C VAL A 348 -8.30 -4.04 -3.41
N ALA A 349 -8.17 -4.88 -4.44
CA ALA A 349 -7.82 -6.28 -4.25
C ALA A 349 -6.38 -6.41 -3.72
N GLY A 350 -6.21 -7.14 -2.61
CA GLY A 350 -4.91 -7.31 -2.00
C GLY A 350 -4.70 -6.52 -0.71
N ARG A 351 -3.45 -6.18 -0.41
CA ARG A 351 -3.03 -5.44 0.80
C ARG A 351 -2.17 -4.21 0.52
N MET A 352 -1.94 -3.91 -0.74
CA MET A 352 -1.31 -2.67 -1.20
C MET A 352 -1.85 -2.32 -2.60
N PRO A 353 -1.72 -1.08 -3.06
CA PRO A 353 -2.08 -0.70 -4.42
C PRO A 353 -1.35 -1.56 -5.46
N GLY A 354 -2.09 -2.04 -6.46
CA GLY A 354 -1.53 -2.85 -7.55
C GLY A 354 -1.02 -4.24 -7.13
N HIS A 355 -1.42 -4.75 -5.95
CA HIS A 355 -0.90 -6.02 -5.43
C HIS A 355 -1.13 -7.19 -6.41
N MET A 356 -2.31 -7.28 -6.99
CA MET A 356 -2.62 -8.35 -7.97
C MET A 356 -1.84 -8.16 -9.27
N ASN A 357 -1.70 -6.94 -9.76
CA ASN A 357 -0.93 -6.63 -10.96
C ASN A 357 0.55 -7.09 -10.81
N VAL A 358 1.16 -6.84 -9.65
CA VAL A 358 2.53 -7.27 -9.35
C VAL A 358 2.67 -8.80 -9.39
N LEU A 359 1.72 -9.53 -8.79
CA LEU A 359 1.75 -11.00 -8.75
C LEU A 359 1.51 -11.62 -10.13
N LEU A 360 0.60 -11.06 -10.92
CA LEU A 360 0.38 -11.49 -12.30
C LEU A 360 1.61 -11.20 -13.18
N ALA A 361 2.27 -10.06 -12.98
CA ALA A 361 3.53 -9.73 -13.64
C ALA A 361 4.66 -10.69 -13.24
N GLU A 362 4.76 -11.10 -11.97
CA GLU A 362 5.70 -12.13 -11.50
C GLU A 362 5.47 -13.47 -12.23
N ALA A 363 4.21 -13.84 -12.45
CA ALA A 363 3.83 -15.02 -13.20
C ALA A 363 3.95 -14.85 -14.73
N ASN A 364 4.43 -13.71 -15.22
CA ASN A 364 4.54 -13.37 -16.64
C ASN A 364 3.20 -13.41 -17.40
N VAL A 365 2.11 -13.03 -16.76
CA VAL A 365 0.83 -12.84 -17.43
C VAL A 365 0.94 -11.65 -18.40
N PRO A 366 0.51 -11.76 -19.66
CA PRO A 366 0.50 -10.66 -20.60
C PRO A 366 -0.38 -9.50 -20.10
N TYR A 367 0.12 -8.28 -20.24
CA TYR A 367 -0.59 -7.09 -19.71
C TYR A 367 -1.87 -6.77 -20.47
N ASP A 368 -1.97 -7.13 -21.74
CA ASP A 368 -3.15 -6.99 -22.58
C ASP A 368 -4.30 -7.94 -22.21
N GLU A 369 -4.04 -8.91 -21.32
CA GLU A 369 -5.04 -9.80 -20.74
C GLU A 369 -5.55 -9.33 -19.39
N VAL A 370 -4.97 -8.24 -18.80
CA VAL A 370 -5.28 -7.74 -17.47
C VAL A 370 -6.06 -6.43 -17.57
N PHE A 371 -7.27 -6.44 -17.05
CA PHE A 371 -8.22 -5.34 -17.15
C PHE A 371 -8.64 -4.82 -15.78
N GLU A 372 -8.81 -3.52 -15.67
CA GLU A 372 -9.37 -2.87 -14.49
C GLU A 372 -10.90 -3.05 -14.45
N LEU A 373 -11.48 -2.88 -13.26
CA LEU A 373 -12.90 -3.07 -13.01
C LEU A 373 -13.78 -2.30 -14.00
N GLU A 374 -13.45 -1.05 -14.30
CA GLU A 374 -14.25 -0.17 -15.16
C GLU A 374 -14.30 -0.67 -16.61
N ASP A 375 -13.24 -1.33 -17.08
CA ASP A 375 -13.13 -1.83 -18.46
C ASP A 375 -13.80 -3.19 -18.64
N ILE A 376 -13.70 -4.07 -17.62
CA ILE A 376 -14.10 -5.49 -17.75
C ILE A 376 -15.50 -5.78 -17.22
N ASN A 377 -16.06 -4.92 -16.34
CA ASN A 377 -17.24 -5.29 -15.56
C ASN A 377 -18.48 -5.61 -16.40
N SER A 378 -18.62 -4.94 -17.55
CA SER A 378 -19.71 -5.23 -18.50
C SER A 378 -19.57 -6.58 -19.23
N GLU A 379 -18.36 -7.15 -19.27
CA GLU A 379 -18.09 -8.40 -19.98
C GLU A 379 -18.49 -9.65 -19.17
N PHE A 380 -18.71 -9.54 -17.85
CA PHE A 380 -19.15 -10.68 -17.05
C PHE A 380 -20.47 -11.30 -17.54
N ALA A 381 -21.40 -10.47 -18.02
CA ALA A 381 -22.65 -10.96 -18.58
C ALA A 381 -22.48 -11.82 -19.85
N GLN A 382 -21.34 -11.73 -20.52
CA GLN A 382 -20.99 -12.49 -21.72
C GLN A 382 -20.04 -13.65 -21.41
N ALA A 383 -19.55 -13.76 -20.18
CA ALA A 383 -18.65 -14.80 -19.77
C ALA A 383 -19.40 -16.09 -19.43
N ASP A 384 -18.88 -17.23 -19.91
CA ASP A 384 -19.39 -18.52 -19.53
C ASP A 384 -19.00 -18.86 -18.09
N VAL A 385 -17.77 -18.52 -17.71
CA VAL A 385 -17.25 -18.80 -16.38
C VAL A 385 -16.54 -17.57 -15.81
N ALA A 386 -16.89 -17.21 -14.58
CA ALA A 386 -16.08 -16.34 -13.72
C ALA A 386 -15.33 -17.22 -12.71
N TYR A 387 -14.00 -17.24 -12.78
CA TYR A 387 -13.16 -18.00 -11.86
C TYR A 387 -12.58 -17.09 -10.79
N VAL A 388 -13.19 -17.11 -9.60
CA VAL A 388 -12.79 -16.27 -8.47
C VAL A 388 -11.78 -17.03 -7.60
N ILE A 389 -10.56 -16.52 -7.50
CA ILE A 389 -9.49 -17.16 -6.74
C ILE A 389 -8.92 -16.22 -5.69
N GLY A 390 -9.31 -16.44 -4.44
CA GLY A 390 -8.81 -15.68 -3.29
C GLY A 390 -9.35 -14.26 -3.14
N ALA A 391 -10.32 -13.83 -3.95
CA ALA A 391 -11.10 -12.63 -3.73
C ALA A 391 -12.32 -12.93 -2.84
N ASN A 392 -12.88 -11.91 -2.16
CA ASN A 392 -14.11 -12.06 -1.36
C ASN A 392 -14.95 -10.79 -1.44
N ASP A 393 -14.63 -9.76 -0.66
CA ASP A 393 -15.47 -8.57 -0.50
C ASP A 393 -15.68 -7.81 -1.81
N VAL A 394 -14.68 -7.81 -2.70
CA VAL A 394 -14.70 -7.16 -4.02
C VAL A 394 -15.63 -7.85 -5.05
N THR A 395 -16.21 -8.99 -4.71
CA THR A 395 -17.17 -9.74 -5.52
C THR A 395 -18.50 -9.96 -4.80
N ASN A 396 -18.68 -9.33 -3.63
CA ASN A 396 -19.82 -9.56 -2.77
C ASN A 396 -21.05 -8.74 -3.23
N PRO A 397 -22.13 -9.37 -3.70
CA PRO A 397 -23.33 -8.65 -4.14
C PRO A 397 -24.00 -7.80 -3.05
N ALA A 398 -23.73 -8.06 -1.76
CA ALA A 398 -24.22 -7.22 -0.67
C ALA A 398 -23.78 -5.74 -0.80
N ALA A 399 -22.69 -5.48 -1.50
CA ALA A 399 -22.26 -4.11 -1.81
C ALA A 399 -23.27 -3.37 -2.71
N ARG A 400 -24.03 -4.08 -3.51
CA ARG A 400 -25.03 -3.55 -4.43
C ARG A 400 -26.45 -3.68 -3.88
N ASP A 401 -26.77 -4.82 -3.27
CA ASP A 401 -28.13 -5.28 -3.02
C ASP A 401 -28.58 -5.03 -1.57
N ASP A 402 -27.66 -4.79 -0.61
CA ASP A 402 -27.97 -4.63 0.81
C ASP A 402 -27.53 -3.26 1.36
N PRO A 403 -28.49 -2.30 1.52
CA PRO A 403 -28.19 -0.98 2.10
C PRO A 403 -27.67 -1.00 3.55
N SER A 404 -27.89 -2.11 4.28
CA SER A 404 -27.40 -2.28 5.66
C SER A 404 -25.95 -2.79 5.71
N SER A 405 -25.44 -3.29 4.59
CA SER A 405 -24.08 -3.83 4.51
C SER A 405 -23.02 -2.74 4.68
N PRO A 406 -21.99 -2.97 5.48
CA PRO A 406 -20.88 -2.03 5.61
C PRO A 406 -20.15 -1.70 4.29
N ILE A 407 -20.25 -2.56 3.27
CA ILE A 407 -19.66 -2.36 1.95
C ILE A 407 -20.64 -1.77 0.93
N TYR A 408 -21.84 -1.39 1.35
CA TYR A 408 -22.86 -0.87 0.44
C TYR A 408 -22.35 0.31 -0.38
N GLY A 409 -22.63 0.29 -1.69
CA GLY A 409 -22.18 1.30 -2.65
C GLY A 409 -20.75 1.14 -3.13
N MET A 410 -19.97 0.17 -2.62
CA MET A 410 -18.66 -0.15 -3.17
C MET A 410 -18.84 -0.76 -4.56
N PRO A 411 -18.15 -0.25 -5.60
CA PRO A 411 -18.10 -0.95 -6.88
C PRO A 411 -17.53 -2.34 -6.69
N ILE A 412 -18.15 -3.35 -7.28
CA ILE A 412 -17.71 -4.74 -7.23
C ILE A 412 -17.56 -5.32 -8.63
N LEU A 413 -16.79 -6.37 -8.75
CA LEU A 413 -16.73 -7.19 -9.96
C LEU A 413 -18.01 -8.04 -10.02
N ASP A 414 -18.80 -7.85 -11.07
CA ASP A 414 -20.13 -8.44 -11.26
C ASP A 414 -20.06 -9.93 -11.66
N VAL A 415 -19.29 -10.73 -10.92
CA VAL A 415 -19.05 -12.16 -11.22
C VAL A 415 -20.33 -12.99 -11.20
N ASP A 416 -21.35 -12.53 -10.48
CA ASP A 416 -22.68 -13.16 -10.41
C ASP A 416 -23.51 -12.99 -11.71
N LYS A 417 -23.03 -12.17 -12.65
CA LYS A 417 -23.63 -12.04 -13.99
C LYS A 417 -23.11 -13.06 -15.00
N ALA A 418 -21.97 -13.72 -14.72
CA ALA A 418 -21.50 -14.82 -15.54
C ALA A 418 -22.44 -16.02 -15.46
N LYS A 419 -22.45 -16.88 -16.48
CA LYS A 419 -23.32 -18.07 -16.49
C LYS A 419 -23.01 -19.00 -15.32
N THR A 420 -21.74 -19.15 -14.97
CA THR A 420 -21.29 -19.91 -13.80
C THR A 420 -20.17 -19.14 -13.10
N CYS A 421 -20.26 -19.00 -11.77
CA CYS A 421 -19.20 -18.49 -10.93
C CYS A 421 -18.54 -19.66 -10.19
N LEU A 422 -17.28 -19.94 -10.49
CA LEU A 422 -16.44 -20.89 -9.77
C LEU A 422 -15.66 -20.14 -8.70
N PHE A 423 -15.92 -20.41 -7.43
CA PHE A 423 -15.36 -19.64 -6.33
C PHE A 423 -14.43 -20.48 -5.46
N VAL A 424 -13.14 -20.26 -5.55
CA VAL A 424 -12.11 -20.97 -4.77
C VAL A 424 -11.90 -20.31 -3.42
N LYS A 425 -12.15 -21.05 -2.35
CA LYS A 425 -11.96 -20.60 -0.96
C LYS A 425 -11.66 -21.77 -0.03
N ARG A 426 -10.89 -21.53 1.03
CA ARG A 426 -10.58 -22.59 2.01
C ARG A 426 -11.76 -22.99 2.89
N SER A 427 -12.66 -22.06 3.17
CA SER A 427 -13.85 -22.27 4.02
C SER A 427 -14.92 -21.23 3.68
N LEU A 428 -16.14 -21.44 4.14
CA LEU A 428 -17.25 -20.49 3.98
C LEU A 428 -17.18 -19.28 4.92
N GLY A 429 -16.17 -19.18 5.79
CA GLY A 429 -16.02 -18.07 6.72
C GLY A 429 -15.96 -16.72 6.01
N SER A 430 -16.29 -15.65 6.73
CA SER A 430 -16.21 -14.26 6.25
C SER A 430 -14.81 -13.90 5.77
N GLY A 431 -14.72 -12.90 4.88
CA GLY A 431 -13.46 -12.35 4.39
C GLY A 431 -12.74 -11.48 5.44
N TYR A 432 -11.75 -10.74 4.96
CA TYR A 432 -10.93 -9.88 5.82
C TYR A 432 -11.70 -8.70 6.43
N ALA A 433 -12.76 -8.25 5.75
CA ALA A 433 -13.68 -7.23 6.28
C ALA A 433 -14.66 -7.79 7.34
N GLY A 434 -14.71 -9.10 7.54
CA GLY A 434 -15.61 -9.74 8.49
C GLY A 434 -17.06 -9.82 8.02
N ILE A 435 -17.32 -9.66 6.72
CA ILE A 435 -18.65 -9.62 6.11
C ILE A 435 -18.93 -10.97 5.44
N ASP A 436 -20.16 -11.49 5.61
CA ASP A 436 -20.61 -12.67 4.90
C ASP A 436 -20.82 -12.35 3.42
N ASN A 437 -20.46 -13.29 2.53
CA ASN A 437 -20.60 -13.09 1.09
C ASN A 437 -21.82 -13.84 0.55
N THR A 438 -22.84 -13.07 0.19
CA THR A 438 -24.10 -13.61 -0.33
C THR A 438 -23.95 -14.33 -1.67
N LEU A 439 -22.85 -14.11 -2.38
CA LEU A 439 -22.50 -14.79 -3.63
C LEU A 439 -22.43 -16.31 -3.48
N PHE A 440 -21.96 -16.81 -2.31
CA PHE A 440 -21.78 -18.25 -2.07
C PHE A 440 -23.08 -19.06 -2.18
N TYR A 441 -24.21 -18.42 -1.96
CA TYR A 441 -25.54 -19.01 -1.90
C TYR A 441 -26.38 -18.79 -3.18
N LYS A 442 -25.80 -18.11 -4.20
CA LYS A 442 -26.47 -17.91 -5.48
C LYS A 442 -26.44 -19.19 -6.34
N ASP A 443 -27.52 -19.48 -7.05
CA ASP A 443 -27.68 -20.69 -7.86
C ASP A 443 -26.58 -20.86 -8.93
N GLY A 444 -26.10 -19.76 -9.49
CA GLY A 444 -25.00 -19.74 -10.47
C GLY A 444 -23.60 -19.92 -9.87
N THR A 445 -23.47 -20.01 -8.54
CA THR A 445 -22.17 -20.12 -7.87
C THR A 445 -21.90 -21.56 -7.45
N MET A 446 -20.70 -22.03 -7.77
CA MET A 446 -20.17 -23.31 -7.34
C MET A 446 -18.92 -23.07 -6.49
N MET A 447 -18.95 -23.51 -5.24
CA MET A 447 -17.81 -23.37 -4.31
C MET A 447 -16.82 -24.50 -4.51
N LEU A 448 -15.56 -24.13 -4.73
CA LEU A 448 -14.40 -25.03 -4.79
C LEU A 448 -13.63 -24.88 -3.48
N LEU A 449 -13.97 -25.72 -2.51
CA LEU A 449 -13.40 -25.61 -1.15
C LEU A 449 -12.03 -26.27 -1.08
N GLY A 450 -10.99 -25.48 -0.83
CA GLY A 450 -9.62 -25.96 -0.73
C GLY A 450 -8.58 -24.85 -0.73
N ASP A 451 -7.33 -25.26 -0.67
CA ASP A 451 -6.20 -24.35 -0.89
C ASP A 451 -6.17 -23.89 -2.36
N ALA A 452 -5.98 -22.60 -2.59
CA ALA A 452 -6.11 -22.03 -3.92
C ALA A 452 -5.07 -22.58 -4.91
N LYS A 453 -3.84 -22.81 -4.48
CA LYS A 453 -2.81 -23.39 -5.34
C LYS A 453 -3.13 -24.84 -5.67
N LYS A 454 -3.40 -25.64 -4.64
CA LYS A 454 -3.72 -27.05 -4.82
C LYS A 454 -4.95 -27.24 -5.71
N MET A 455 -6.02 -26.47 -5.49
CA MET A 455 -7.24 -26.53 -6.31
C MET A 455 -6.94 -26.19 -7.76
N THR A 456 -6.16 -25.14 -8.02
CA THR A 456 -5.77 -24.75 -9.38
C THR A 456 -4.89 -25.81 -10.03
N ASP A 457 -3.90 -26.37 -9.32
CA ASP A 457 -3.06 -27.47 -9.81
C ASP A 457 -3.88 -28.73 -10.15
N ASP A 458 -4.89 -29.06 -9.34
CA ASP A 458 -5.78 -30.21 -9.56
C ASP A 458 -6.69 -29.97 -10.77
N ILE A 459 -7.20 -28.75 -10.97
CA ILE A 459 -7.95 -28.36 -12.18
C ILE A 459 -7.07 -28.51 -13.43
N VAL A 460 -5.83 -27.99 -13.38
CA VAL A 460 -4.88 -28.09 -14.49
C VAL A 460 -4.62 -29.55 -14.87
N LYS A 461 -4.46 -30.45 -13.90
CA LYS A 461 -4.31 -31.89 -14.15
C LYS A 461 -5.56 -32.53 -14.74
N ALA A 462 -6.74 -32.15 -14.24
CA ALA A 462 -8.01 -32.70 -14.74
C ALA A 462 -8.30 -32.28 -16.20
N MET A 463 -7.68 -31.21 -16.69
CA MET A 463 -7.77 -30.80 -18.10
C MET A 463 -6.89 -31.63 -19.05
N ASP A 464 -5.98 -32.46 -18.52
CA ASP A 464 -5.13 -33.34 -19.33
C ASP A 464 -5.81 -34.69 -19.62
N HIS A 465 -6.98 -34.95 -19.03
CA HIS A 465 -7.77 -36.17 -19.17
C HIS A 465 -9.10 -35.87 -19.86
#